data_a573df6954847a6adfd57b24b5e7b067
#
_entry.id   a573df6954847a6adfd57b24b5e7b067
#
_cell.length_a   1.000
_cell.length_b   1.000
_cell.length_c   1.000
_cell.angle_alpha   90.00
_cell.angle_beta   90.00
_cell.angle_gamma   90.00
#
_symmetry.space_group_name_H-M   'P 1'
#
loop_
_entity.id
_entity.type
_entity.pdbx_description
1 polymer ?
#
loop_
_entity_poly.entity_id
_entity_poly.type
_entity_poly.pdbx_seq_one_letter_code
_entity_poly.pdbx_strand_id
1 'polypeptide(L)'
;MHFLEFITTTNYIDKYLKPGDRILKIGAGTGQYSLYYASKGYEVDSLELVSRNIDIMRSKVTNSMNIKITQGNVIDLSMYDDNTFEVTLLLGPMYHLFKKAEIRIALD
;
A
#
# COMPACT_ATOMS: atom_id res chain seq x y z
N MET A 1 2.85 -15.73 1.31
CA MET A 1 1.43 -15.42 1.51
C MET A 1 0.56 -16.46 0.83
N HIS A 2 -0.50 -16.87 1.49
CA HIS A 2 -1.44 -17.82 0.92
C HIS A 2 -2.36 -17.13 -0.09
N PHE A 3 -2.63 -17.82 -1.18
CA PHE A 3 -3.46 -17.29 -2.26
C PHE A 3 -4.88 -16.93 -1.77
N LEU A 4 -5.48 -17.78 -0.94
CA LEU A 4 -6.80 -17.51 -0.38
C LEU A 4 -6.82 -16.27 0.49
N GLU A 5 -5.76 -16.06 1.27
CA GLU A 5 -5.64 -14.86 2.09
C GLU A 5 -5.58 -13.61 1.23
N PHE A 6 -4.84 -13.66 0.13
CA PHE A 6 -4.75 -12.53 -0.79
C PHE A 6 -6.11 -12.19 -1.40
N ILE A 7 -6.85 -13.19 -1.87
CA ILE A 7 -8.17 -12.98 -2.47
C ILE A 7 -9.14 -12.41 -1.45
N THR A 8 -9.16 -12.96 -0.24
CA THR A 8 -10.06 -12.50 0.81
C THR A 8 -9.76 -11.04 1.18
N THR A 9 -8.48 -10.72 1.32
CA THR A 9 -8.05 -9.38 1.70
C THR A 9 -8.39 -8.38 0.60
N THR A 10 -8.10 -8.68 -0.66
CA THR A 10 -8.40 -7.75 -1.75
C THR A 10 -9.89 -7.57 -1.93
N ASN A 11 -10.68 -8.61 -1.77
CA ASN A 11 -12.14 -8.48 -1.84
C ASN A 11 -12.68 -7.53 -0.76
N TYR A 12 -12.09 -7.58 0.43
CA TYR A 12 -12.47 -6.67 1.50
C TYR A 12 -12.06 -5.23 1.18
N ILE A 13 -10.82 -5.03 0.75
CA ILE A 13 -10.28 -3.70 0.43
C ILE A 13 -11.06 -3.05 -0.71
N ASP A 14 -11.41 -3.83 -1.74
CA ASP A 14 -12.09 -3.33 -2.93
C ASP A 14 -13.43 -2.66 -2.61
N LYS A 15 -14.07 -3.02 -1.51
CA LYS A 15 -15.31 -2.38 -1.08
C LYS A 15 -15.14 -0.91 -0.76
N TYR A 16 -13.93 -0.47 -0.46
CA TYR A 16 -13.62 0.90 -0.03
C TYR A 16 -12.96 1.72 -1.13
N LEU A 17 -12.67 1.11 -2.27
CA LEU A 17 -11.94 1.76 -3.36
C LEU A 17 -12.88 2.25 -4.45
N LYS A 18 -12.56 3.42 -4.99
CA LYS A 18 -13.21 4.00 -6.17
C LYS A 18 -12.14 4.19 -7.24
N PRO A 19 -12.50 4.14 -8.54
CA PRO A 19 -11.53 4.34 -9.61
C PRO A 19 -10.69 5.60 -9.39
N GLY A 20 -9.39 5.48 -9.54
CA GLY A 20 -8.46 6.59 -9.39
C GLY A 20 -8.07 6.93 -7.96
N ASP A 21 -8.55 6.20 -6.97
CA ASP A 21 -8.14 6.42 -5.58
C ASP A 21 -6.63 6.27 -5.41
N ARG A 22 -6.10 7.02 -4.45
CA ARG A 22 -4.70 6.96 -4.07
C ARG A 22 -4.56 6.09 -2.85
N ILE A 23 -3.62 5.14 -2.93
CA ILE A 23 -3.41 4.14 -1.89
C ILE A 23 -2.01 4.30 -1.33
N LEU A 24 -1.89 4.36 -0.01
CA LEU A 24 -0.61 4.25 0.69
C LEU A 24 -0.50 2.84 1.27
N LYS A 25 0.52 2.09 0.84
CA LYS A 25 0.80 0.76 1.37
C LYS A 25 2.00 0.84 2.28
N ILE A 26 1.78 0.69 3.58
CA ILE A 26 2.81 0.73 4.60
C ILE A 26 3.32 -0.68 4.85
N GLY A 27 4.65 -0.84 4.91
CA GLY A 27 5.25 -2.16 5.03
C GLY A 27 5.01 -2.98 3.78
N ALA A 28 5.36 -2.43 2.63
CA ALA A 28 4.97 -2.99 1.34
C ALA A 28 5.57 -4.36 1.04
N GLY A 29 6.66 -4.74 1.73
CA GLY A 29 7.36 -5.99 1.46
C GLY A 29 7.89 -6.01 0.03
N THR A 30 7.71 -7.13 -0.67
CA THR A 30 8.12 -7.26 -2.07
C THR A 30 7.04 -6.76 -3.05
N GLY A 31 5.95 -6.19 -2.54
CA GLY A 31 5.00 -5.44 -3.34
C GLY A 31 3.78 -6.18 -3.81
N GLN A 32 3.40 -7.28 -3.18
CA GLN A 32 2.26 -8.06 -3.66
C GLN A 32 0.98 -7.23 -3.79
N TYR A 33 0.61 -6.48 -2.75
CA TYR A 33 -0.58 -5.62 -2.79
C TYR A 33 -0.34 -4.36 -3.60
N SER A 34 0.81 -3.72 -3.42
CA SER A 34 1.14 -2.48 -4.12
C SER A 34 1.10 -2.67 -5.64
N LEU A 35 1.73 -3.73 -6.12
CA LEU A 35 1.79 -4.01 -7.56
C LEU A 35 0.42 -4.42 -8.10
N TYR A 36 -0.35 -5.18 -7.30
CA TYR A 36 -1.69 -5.57 -7.69
C TYR A 36 -2.57 -4.34 -7.92
N TYR A 37 -2.62 -3.42 -6.96
CA TYR A 37 -3.46 -2.24 -7.09
C TYR A 37 -2.93 -1.25 -8.13
N ALA A 38 -1.63 -1.12 -8.26
CA ALA A 38 -1.05 -0.29 -9.31
C ALA A 38 -1.40 -0.84 -10.70
N SER A 39 -1.43 -2.17 -10.85
CA SER A 39 -1.83 -2.80 -12.12
C SER A 39 -3.32 -2.61 -12.43
N LYS A 40 -4.13 -2.32 -11.42
CA LYS A 40 -5.56 -2.07 -11.59
C LYS A 40 -5.88 -0.60 -11.86
N GLY A 41 -4.86 0.26 -11.98
CA GLY A 41 -5.05 1.66 -12.30
C GLY A 41 -5.10 2.60 -11.11
N TYR A 42 -4.91 2.10 -9.90
CA TYR A 42 -4.82 2.97 -8.72
C TYR A 42 -3.45 3.63 -8.65
N GLU A 43 -3.41 4.82 -8.07
CA GLU A 43 -2.15 5.50 -7.77
C GLU A 43 -1.65 4.99 -6.42
N VAL A 44 -0.48 4.35 -6.40
CA VAL A 44 0.02 3.67 -5.21
C VAL A 44 1.36 4.26 -4.78
N ASP A 45 1.42 4.64 -3.49
CA ASP A 45 2.69 4.93 -2.82
C ASP A 45 3.00 3.77 -1.89
N SER A 46 4.20 3.22 -2.02
CA SER A 46 4.65 2.09 -1.20
C SER A 46 5.77 2.53 -0.29
N LEU A 47 5.60 2.29 1.00
CA LEU A 47 6.63 2.56 2.01
C LEU A 47 7.19 1.24 2.49
N GLU A 48 8.51 1.07 2.38
CA GLU A 48 9.18 -0.16 2.78
C GLU A 48 10.54 0.16 3.39
N LEU A 49 10.86 -0.51 4.49
CA LEU A 49 12.11 -0.28 5.20
C LEU A 49 13.28 -1.05 4.60
N VAL A 50 13.05 -2.26 4.11
CA VAL A 50 14.10 -3.19 3.71
C VAL A 50 14.49 -2.97 2.26
N SER A 51 15.75 -2.60 2.01
CA SER A 51 16.24 -2.32 0.65
C SER A 51 16.06 -3.48 -0.30
N ARG A 52 16.30 -4.69 0.16
CA ARG A 52 16.13 -5.89 -0.69
C ARG A 52 14.69 -6.04 -1.18
N ASN A 53 13.73 -5.76 -0.31
CA ASN A 53 12.32 -5.82 -0.69
C ASN A 53 11.98 -4.76 -1.73
N ILE A 54 12.55 -3.57 -1.59
CA ILE A 54 12.38 -2.48 -2.56
C ILE A 54 12.92 -2.88 -3.93
N ASP A 55 14.11 -3.47 -3.97
CA ASP A 55 14.72 -3.90 -5.23
C ASP A 55 13.86 -4.96 -5.92
N ILE A 56 13.34 -5.90 -5.16
CA ILE A 56 12.46 -6.93 -5.70
C ILE A 56 11.18 -6.31 -6.25
N MET A 57 10.59 -5.39 -5.50
CA MET A 57 9.36 -4.70 -5.94
C MET A 57 9.61 -3.91 -7.23
N ARG A 58 10.71 -3.15 -7.28
CA ARG A 58 11.06 -2.35 -8.47
C ARG A 58 11.23 -3.21 -9.71
N SER A 59 11.78 -4.41 -9.55
CA SER A 59 12.00 -5.32 -10.68
C SER A 59 10.70 -5.77 -11.34
N LYS A 60 9.58 -5.65 -10.64
CA LYS A 60 8.26 -6.08 -11.11
C LYS A 60 7.38 -4.93 -11.61
N VAL A 61 7.82 -3.69 -11.47
CA VAL A 61 7.05 -2.52 -11.93
C VAL A 61 7.05 -2.47 -13.45
N THR A 62 5.89 -2.21 -14.04
CA THR A 62 5.73 -2.03 -15.49
C THR A 62 5.34 -0.59 -15.79
N ASN A 63 5.47 -0.20 -17.07
CA ASN A 63 5.16 1.18 -17.50
C ASN A 63 3.70 1.57 -17.32
N SER A 64 2.81 0.59 -17.19
CA SER A 64 1.38 0.85 -17.01
C SER A 64 1.01 1.13 -15.55
N MET A 65 1.95 0.94 -14.63
CA MET A 65 1.70 1.11 -13.20
C MET A 65 2.03 2.53 -12.76
N ASN A 66 1.15 3.12 -11.96
CA ASN A 66 1.38 4.40 -11.30
C ASN A 66 1.78 4.11 -9.85
N ILE A 67 3.07 3.87 -9.63
CA ILE A 67 3.58 3.47 -8.33
C ILE A 67 4.83 4.26 -7.98
N LYS A 68 4.86 4.76 -6.74
CA LYS A 68 6.03 5.38 -6.14
C LYS A 68 6.49 4.51 -4.99
N ILE A 69 7.79 4.25 -4.93
CA ILE A 69 8.38 3.40 -3.89
C ILE A 69 9.32 4.26 -3.06
N THR A 70 9.08 4.31 -1.76
CA THR A 70 9.87 5.10 -0.82
C THR A 70 10.45 4.18 0.24
N GLN A 71 11.74 4.34 0.54
CA GLN A 71 12.35 3.66 1.66
C GLN A 71 12.12 4.46 2.93
N GLY A 72 11.57 3.83 3.95
CA GLY A 72 11.32 4.51 5.21
C GLY A 72 10.73 3.59 6.25
N ASN A 73 10.69 4.12 7.48
CA ASN A 73 10.14 3.42 8.63
C ASN A 73 8.66 3.79 8.79
N VAL A 74 7.84 2.80 9.12
CA VAL A 74 6.42 3.02 9.39
C VAL A 74 6.17 4.05 10.51
N ILE A 75 7.13 4.25 11.39
CA ILE A 75 7.02 5.19 12.50
C ILE A 75 7.09 6.64 12.03
N ASP A 76 7.75 6.90 10.90
CA ASP A 76 7.91 8.26 10.39
C ASP A 76 7.13 8.42 9.08
N LEU A 77 5.92 8.96 9.19
CA LEU A 77 5.07 9.28 8.05
C LEU A 77 4.95 10.78 7.81
N SER A 78 5.89 11.56 8.37
CA SER A 78 5.86 13.02 8.24
C SER A 78 5.99 13.50 6.79
N MET A 79 6.50 12.66 5.91
CA MET A 79 6.62 12.96 4.48
C MET A 79 5.28 12.99 3.75
N TYR A 80 4.21 12.51 4.38
CA TYR A 80 2.88 12.46 3.77
C TYR A 80 1.95 13.45 4.44
N ASP A 81 1.15 14.15 3.64
CA ASP A 81 0.10 15.02 4.14
C ASP A 81 -1.11 14.18 4.56
N ASP A 82 -1.83 14.65 5.59
CA ASP A 82 -2.94 13.92 6.20
C ASP A 82 -4.02 13.48 5.21
N ASN A 83 -4.28 14.27 4.18
CA ASN A 83 -5.38 14.02 3.26
C ASN A 83 -4.91 13.60 1.86
N THR A 84 -3.67 13.10 1.75
CA THR A 84 -3.10 12.73 0.45
C THR A 84 -3.72 11.46 -0.12
N PHE A 85 -4.02 10.49 0.76
CA PHE A 85 -4.50 9.19 0.32
C PHE A 85 -5.93 8.93 0.76
N GLU A 86 -6.72 8.29 -0.10
CA GLU A 86 -8.08 7.88 0.22
C GLU A 86 -8.09 6.62 1.08
N VAL A 87 -7.10 5.74 0.89
CA VAL A 87 -6.99 4.48 1.63
C VAL A 87 -5.54 4.25 2.02
N THR A 88 -5.32 3.85 3.27
CA THR A 88 -4.01 3.43 3.76
C THR A 88 -4.10 1.98 4.22
N LEU A 89 -3.20 1.15 3.71
CA LEU A 89 -3.14 -0.27 4.05
C LEU A 89 -1.94 -0.54 4.94
N LEU A 90 -2.21 -1.07 6.13
CA LEU A 90 -1.19 -1.53 7.06
C LEU A 90 -1.45 -3.01 7.32
N LEU A 91 -0.61 -3.87 6.75
CA LEU A 91 -0.79 -5.31 6.82
C LEU A 91 0.33 -5.93 7.64
N GLY A 92 -0.04 -6.79 8.57
CA GLY A 92 0.86 -7.51 9.43
C GLY A 92 0.27 -8.87 9.76
N PRO A 93 0.55 -9.44 10.95
CA PRO A 93 -0.15 -10.65 11.39
C PRO A 93 -1.67 -10.47 11.38
N MET A 94 -2.10 -9.26 11.73
CA MET A 94 -3.46 -8.80 11.48
C MET A 94 -3.34 -7.56 10.62
N TYR A 95 -4.11 -7.49 9.54
CA TYR A 95 -4.11 -6.31 8.69
C TYR A 95 -5.20 -5.33 9.11
N HIS A 96 -4.97 -4.07 8.77
CA HIS A 96 -5.91 -2.99 9.05
C HIS A 96 -6.16 -2.19 7.78
N LEU A 97 -7.40 -1.73 7.61
CA LEU A 97 -7.79 -0.84 6.54
C LEU A 97 -8.21 0.49 7.17
N PHE A 98 -7.58 1.57 6.74
CA PHE A 98 -7.87 2.91 7.24
C PHE A 98 -8.19 3.83 6.07
N LYS A 99 -9.27 4.61 6.20
CA LYS A 99 -9.56 5.71 5.29
C LYS A 99 -8.68 6.90 5.65
N LYS A 100 -8.51 7.83 4.71
CA LYS A 100 -7.58 8.94 4.90
C LYS A 100 -7.78 9.73 6.19
N ALA A 101 -9.02 9.86 6.65
CA ALA A 101 -9.32 10.57 7.91
C ALA A 101 -8.84 9.82 9.15
N GLU A 102 -8.52 8.54 9.01
CA GLU A 102 -8.15 7.65 10.11
C GLU A 102 -6.66 7.32 10.12
N ILE A 103 -5.89 7.87 9.18
CA ILE A 103 -4.48 7.51 9.00
C ILE A 103 -3.67 7.74 10.29
N ARG A 104 -4.02 8.76 11.07
CA ARG A 104 -3.33 9.05 12.32
C ARG A 104 -3.59 7.98 13.38
N ILE A 105 -4.77 7.38 13.36
CA ILE A 105 -5.14 6.34 14.32
C ILE A 105 -4.33 5.07 14.06
N ALA A 106 -3.99 4.82 12.81
CA ALA A 106 -3.22 3.64 12.42
C ALA A 106 -1.82 3.61 13.04
N LEU A 107 -1.29 4.75 13.44
CA LEU A 107 0.06 4.89 13.96
C LEU A 107 0.12 4.88 15.49
N ASP A 108 -0.99 5.03 16.13
CA ASP A 108 -1.07 4.99 17.60
C ASP A 108 -1.25 3.54 18.06
#